data_532a0251bc456e62641c9fc2b8934e17
#
_entry.id   532a0251bc456e62641c9fc2b8934e17
#
_cell.length_a   1.000
_cell.length_b   1.000
_cell.length_c   1.000
_cell.angle_alpha   90.00
_cell.angle_beta   90.00
_cell.angle_gamma   90.00
#
_symmetry.space_group_name_H-M   'P 1'
#
loop_
_entity.id
_entity.type
_entity.pdbx_description
1 polymer ?
#
loop_
_entity_poly.entity_id
_entity_poly.type
_entity_poly.pdbx_seq_one_letter_code
_entity_poly.pdbx_strand_id
1 'polypeptide(L)'
;MSSQNKAESVDLLAASSLVHFGFLRDMALYASPEQVRRLPSGDRITVYLLRATQQPEALKAMDNRAVARLCMTEGWSGVEEGNEDRPILSLSNVTVIEDLAVGEVAPPTESQFQFGPILIREDGQWRYRYESLIPDVSAYMDQTFKQAGLGEVRTMELALAGLLEDEAPSMVLLDRTPMDDAAMRTRLNESWPDYAAPFRWRLRAVRSKAEAGDAFAQFAYGALQYSGGLPQMVPKNTTEGLAWLEKASEGGQAKAAWLASIAITEEGRYSDDAMQRALPHLKRAAAQGVDPQALLTLAQYHHDGLAGMARDCHQAEEWAARAEEAGAKQARNERVWILATCPVPGQREAARALELAQFMIQRKDELGWHELDTVASALAANGDFTQAVQFQALAIEKMTADADVSKERRGPIQKRMKARLGKYRSGRDYVLDYRAIDEMRANRL
;
A
#
# COMPACT_ATOMS: atom_id res chain seq x y z
N MET A 1 -25.77 23.73 1.87
CA MET A 1 -26.82 23.89 0.81
C MET A 1 -28.18 24.02 1.47
N SER A 2 -29.02 24.98 1.06
CA SER A 2 -30.40 25.06 1.57
C SER A 2 -31.19 23.81 1.13
N SER A 3 -32.28 23.46 1.86
CA SER A 3 -33.14 22.33 1.51
C SER A 3 -33.65 22.40 0.05
N GLN A 4 -33.84 23.64 -0.47
CA GLN A 4 -34.24 23.89 -1.84
C GLN A 4 -33.10 23.47 -2.86
N ASN A 5 -31.84 23.74 -2.56
CA ASN A 5 -30.71 23.31 -3.39
C ASN A 5 -30.51 21.78 -3.40
N LYS A 6 -30.85 21.09 -2.31
CA LYS A 6 -30.79 19.61 -2.23
C LYS A 6 -31.83 18.97 -3.17
N ALA A 7 -33.05 19.51 -3.19
CA ALA A 7 -34.13 19.00 -4.06
C ALA A 7 -33.82 19.20 -5.56
N GLU A 8 -33.15 20.28 -5.93
CA GLU A 8 -32.72 20.59 -7.31
C GLU A 8 -31.53 19.75 -7.76
N SER A 9 -30.70 19.25 -6.83
CA SER A 9 -29.52 18.41 -7.16
C SER A 9 -29.90 17.07 -7.82
N VAL A 10 -31.13 16.60 -7.67
CA VAL A 10 -31.69 15.45 -8.41
C VAL A 10 -31.57 15.63 -9.93
N ASP A 11 -31.66 16.89 -10.41
CA ASP A 11 -31.58 17.24 -11.82
C ASP A 11 -30.16 17.07 -12.39
N LEU A 12 -29.16 16.93 -11.51
CA LEU A 12 -27.77 16.66 -11.88
C LEU A 12 -27.45 15.17 -11.94
N LEU A 13 -28.35 14.30 -11.51
CA LEU A 13 -28.13 12.87 -11.50
C LEU A 13 -28.18 12.27 -12.91
N ALA A 14 -27.34 11.28 -13.16
CA ALA A 14 -27.41 10.44 -14.34
C ALA A 14 -28.67 9.55 -14.33
N ALA A 15 -29.11 9.16 -15.49
CA ALA A 15 -30.25 8.25 -15.63
C ALA A 15 -30.04 6.94 -14.86
N SER A 16 -28.82 6.38 -14.86
CA SER A 16 -28.46 5.21 -14.08
C SER A 16 -28.64 5.39 -12.58
N SER A 17 -28.35 6.59 -12.05
CA SER A 17 -28.54 6.88 -10.63
C SER A 17 -30.03 6.89 -10.26
N LEU A 18 -30.88 7.40 -11.11
CA LEU A 18 -32.34 7.31 -10.88
C LEU A 18 -32.83 5.86 -10.90
N VAL A 19 -32.31 5.02 -11.79
CA VAL A 19 -32.59 3.58 -11.80
C VAL A 19 -32.10 2.92 -10.50
N HIS A 20 -30.93 3.31 -10.00
CA HIS A 20 -30.41 2.83 -8.71
C HIS A 20 -31.32 3.17 -7.53
N PHE A 21 -31.82 4.41 -7.43
CA PHE A 21 -32.79 4.78 -6.39
C PHE A 21 -34.11 3.99 -6.53
N GLY A 22 -34.56 3.69 -7.75
CA GLY A 22 -35.68 2.81 -7.98
C GLY A 22 -35.42 1.38 -7.48
N PHE A 23 -34.21 0.86 -7.68
CA PHE A 23 -33.79 -0.43 -7.13
C PHE A 23 -33.82 -0.40 -5.59
N LEU A 24 -33.32 0.65 -4.93
CA LEU A 24 -33.35 0.78 -3.47
C LEU A 24 -34.79 0.85 -2.92
N ARG A 25 -35.70 1.55 -3.62
CA ARG A 25 -37.14 1.52 -3.29
C ARG A 25 -37.68 0.09 -3.33
N ASP A 26 -37.41 -0.63 -4.40
CA ASP A 26 -37.93 -1.98 -4.59
C ASP A 26 -37.29 -2.96 -3.59
N MET A 27 -36.02 -2.77 -3.23
CA MET A 27 -35.35 -3.46 -2.13
C MET A 27 -36.03 -3.17 -0.78
N ALA A 28 -36.37 -1.92 -0.51
CA ALA A 28 -37.06 -1.55 0.72
C ALA A 28 -38.46 -2.20 0.82
N LEU A 29 -39.17 -2.33 -0.28
CA LEU A 29 -40.53 -2.89 -0.31
C LEU A 29 -40.55 -4.42 -0.29
N TYR A 30 -39.72 -5.09 -1.09
CA TYR A 30 -39.91 -6.49 -1.45
C TYR A 30 -38.76 -7.43 -1.05
N ALA A 31 -37.56 -6.89 -0.74
CA ALA A 31 -36.40 -7.74 -0.48
C ALA A 31 -36.52 -8.52 0.82
N SER A 32 -36.09 -9.78 0.77
CA SER A 32 -35.88 -10.57 1.97
C SER A 32 -34.73 -10.00 2.83
N PRO A 33 -34.69 -10.32 4.13
CA PRO A 33 -33.57 -9.93 5.00
C PRO A 33 -32.20 -10.35 4.45
N GLU A 34 -32.11 -11.52 3.83
CA GLU A 34 -30.88 -12.01 3.21
C GLU A 34 -30.46 -11.14 2.02
N GLN A 35 -31.40 -10.75 1.16
CA GLN A 35 -31.08 -9.85 0.04
C GLN A 35 -30.61 -8.48 0.54
N VAL A 36 -31.26 -7.91 1.56
CA VAL A 36 -30.82 -6.63 2.15
C VAL A 36 -29.41 -6.72 2.73
N ARG A 37 -29.07 -7.80 3.44
CA ARG A 37 -27.72 -7.99 4.01
C ARG A 37 -26.63 -8.16 2.97
N ARG A 38 -26.94 -8.53 1.73
CA ARG A 38 -25.98 -8.62 0.62
C ARG A 38 -25.64 -7.25 0.01
N LEU A 39 -26.42 -6.22 0.31
CA LEU A 39 -26.11 -4.86 -0.15
C LEU A 39 -24.84 -4.32 0.50
N PRO A 40 -24.08 -3.47 -0.20
CA PRO A 40 -23.08 -2.62 0.44
C PRO A 40 -23.68 -1.80 1.57
N SER A 41 -22.90 -1.50 2.61
CA SER A 41 -23.40 -0.85 3.83
C SER A 41 -24.10 0.49 3.59
N GLY A 42 -23.61 1.28 2.62
CA GLY A 42 -24.25 2.55 2.23
C GLY A 42 -25.68 2.36 1.69
N ASP A 43 -25.88 1.43 0.77
CA ASP A 43 -27.20 1.13 0.21
C ASP A 43 -28.10 0.45 1.23
N ARG A 44 -27.55 -0.40 2.08
CA ARG A 44 -28.29 -1.07 3.15
C ARG A 44 -28.89 -0.08 4.13
N ILE A 45 -28.12 0.92 4.54
CA ILE A 45 -28.64 2.01 5.39
C ILE A 45 -29.78 2.73 4.69
N THR A 46 -29.63 3.09 3.43
CA THR A 46 -30.69 3.76 2.66
C THR A 46 -31.97 2.92 2.62
N VAL A 47 -31.86 1.62 2.40
CA VAL A 47 -33.00 0.68 2.43
C VAL A 47 -33.68 0.68 3.80
N TYR A 48 -32.93 0.65 4.89
CA TYR A 48 -33.49 0.67 6.24
C TYR A 48 -34.11 2.02 6.60
N LEU A 49 -33.54 3.14 6.15
CA LEU A 49 -34.11 4.47 6.33
C LEU A 49 -35.46 4.58 5.59
N LEU A 50 -35.56 4.09 4.36
CA LEU A 50 -36.82 4.03 3.62
C LEU A 50 -37.85 3.16 4.35
N ARG A 51 -37.46 2.01 4.92
CA ARG A 51 -38.36 1.16 5.73
C ARG A 51 -38.79 1.80 7.04
N ALA A 52 -37.91 2.59 7.66
CA ALA A 52 -38.20 3.24 8.94
C ALA A 52 -39.12 4.44 8.80
N THR A 53 -39.01 5.19 7.70
CA THR A 53 -39.64 6.51 7.57
C THR A 53 -40.83 6.52 6.62
N GLN A 54 -40.93 5.55 5.70
CA GLN A 54 -41.97 5.57 4.68
C GLN A 54 -43.00 4.45 4.87
N GLN A 55 -44.28 4.79 4.70
CA GLN A 55 -45.33 3.78 4.59
C GLN A 55 -45.18 3.02 3.27
N PRO A 56 -45.32 1.68 3.25
CA PRO A 56 -45.11 0.87 2.05
C PRO A 56 -45.92 1.32 0.83
N GLU A 57 -47.17 1.65 0.99
CA GLU A 57 -48.01 2.08 -0.10
C GLU A 57 -47.62 3.46 -0.66
N ALA A 58 -47.17 4.38 0.22
CA ALA A 58 -46.66 5.67 -0.19
C ALA A 58 -45.35 5.53 -0.95
N LEU A 59 -44.42 4.68 -0.44
CA LEU A 59 -43.15 4.39 -1.08
C LEU A 59 -43.32 3.71 -2.46
N LYS A 60 -44.28 2.80 -2.58
CA LYS A 60 -44.63 2.12 -3.84
C LYS A 60 -45.15 3.10 -4.90
N ALA A 61 -45.83 4.15 -4.49
CA ALA A 61 -46.37 5.17 -5.41
C ALA A 61 -45.32 6.16 -5.91
N MET A 62 -44.13 6.19 -5.32
CA MET A 62 -43.03 7.06 -5.75
C MET A 62 -42.38 6.53 -7.02
N ASP A 63 -42.13 7.41 -7.98
CA ASP A 63 -41.21 7.12 -9.08
C ASP A 63 -39.75 7.20 -8.64
N ASN A 64 -38.81 6.77 -9.50
CA ASN A 64 -37.39 6.76 -9.20
C ASN A 64 -36.85 8.15 -8.80
N ARG A 65 -37.35 9.20 -9.44
CA ARG A 65 -36.94 10.58 -9.20
C ARG A 65 -37.44 11.10 -7.85
N ALA A 66 -38.66 10.73 -7.47
CA ALA A 66 -39.24 11.06 -6.17
C ALA A 66 -38.45 10.40 -5.03
N VAL A 67 -38.07 9.15 -5.18
CA VAL A 67 -37.20 8.43 -4.20
C VAL A 67 -35.82 9.09 -4.10
N ALA A 68 -35.20 9.41 -5.22
CA ALA A 68 -33.91 10.11 -5.24
C ALA A 68 -34.01 11.45 -4.51
N ARG A 69 -35.06 12.22 -4.80
CA ARG A 69 -35.31 13.52 -4.14
C ARG A 69 -35.48 13.36 -2.63
N LEU A 70 -36.25 12.39 -2.19
CA LEU A 70 -36.42 12.08 -0.78
C LEU A 70 -35.07 11.82 -0.11
N CYS A 71 -34.28 10.86 -0.63
CA CYS A 71 -32.99 10.49 -0.06
C CYS A 71 -32.00 11.67 -0.02
N MET A 72 -32.00 12.52 -1.03
CA MET A 72 -31.11 13.68 -1.09
C MET A 72 -31.57 14.80 -0.13
N THR A 73 -32.86 15.04 -0.02
CA THR A 73 -33.43 16.06 0.89
C THR A 73 -33.18 15.71 2.34
N GLU A 74 -33.36 14.44 2.71
CA GLU A 74 -33.12 13.92 4.07
C GLU A 74 -31.66 13.72 4.40
N GLY A 75 -30.74 13.96 3.45
CA GLY A 75 -29.28 13.78 3.66
C GLY A 75 -28.80 12.32 3.66
N TRP A 76 -29.66 11.36 3.32
CA TRP A 76 -29.31 9.92 3.33
C TRP A 76 -28.36 9.48 2.19
N SER A 77 -28.14 10.38 1.26
CA SER A 77 -27.20 10.15 0.14
C SER A 77 -25.71 10.36 0.49
N GLY A 78 -25.40 10.58 1.78
CA GLY A 78 -24.02 10.86 2.22
C GLY A 78 -23.51 12.25 1.82
N VAL A 79 -24.35 13.07 1.22
CA VAL A 79 -24.09 14.50 0.98
C VAL A 79 -24.56 15.27 2.22
N GLU A 80 -23.73 15.26 3.27
CA GLU A 80 -23.98 16.09 4.45
C GLU A 80 -24.02 17.56 4.08
N GLU A 81 -24.86 18.34 4.80
CA GLU A 81 -24.73 19.79 4.79
C GLU A 81 -23.30 20.16 5.19
N GLY A 82 -22.61 20.86 4.28
CA GLY A 82 -21.33 21.42 4.63
C GLY A 82 -21.51 22.35 5.81
N ASN A 83 -20.97 21.99 6.96
CA ASN A 83 -20.69 22.95 7.99
C ASN A 83 -19.85 24.06 7.32
N GLU A 84 -20.08 25.34 7.62
CA GLU A 84 -19.39 26.46 6.98
C GLU A 84 -17.84 26.32 7.02
N ASP A 85 -17.32 25.47 7.93
CA ASP A 85 -15.91 25.14 8.09
C ASP A 85 -15.41 23.94 7.24
N ARG A 86 -16.27 23.21 6.51
CA ARG A 86 -15.80 22.12 5.64
C ARG A 86 -15.54 22.65 4.23
N PRO A 87 -14.33 22.40 3.68
CA PRO A 87 -14.02 22.85 2.33
C PRO A 87 -15.00 22.21 1.33
N ILE A 88 -15.52 23.02 0.43
CA ILE A 88 -16.25 22.53 -0.76
C ILE A 88 -15.30 21.57 -1.47
N LEU A 89 -15.72 20.31 -1.64
CA LEU A 89 -14.95 19.33 -2.39
C LEU A 89 -14.74 19.85 -3.81
N SER A 90 -13.54 20.31 -4.10
CA SER A 90 -13.18 20.70 -5.47
C SER A 90 -12.63 19.48 -6.20
N LEU A 91 -13.14 19.25 -7.40
CA LEU A 91 -12.54 18.27 -8.31
C LEU A 91 -11.33 18.89 -8.98
N SER A 92 -10.20 18.22 -8.82
CA SER A 92 -8.96 18.52 -9.55
C SER A 92 -8.65 17.37 -10.51
N ASN A 93 -7.74 17.61 -11.45
CA ASN A 93 -7.21 16.58 -12.34
C ASN A 93 -8.28 15.70 -13.03
N VAL A 94 -9.32 16.33 -13.57
CA VAL A 94 -10.39 15.60 -14.24
C VAL A 94 -9.86 14.91 -15.50
N THR A 95 -9.99 13.59 -15.55
CA THR A 95 -9.69 12.77 -16.73
C THR A 95 -10.99 12.46 -17.46
N VAL A 96 -11.07 12.85 -18.74
CA VAL A 96 -12.22 12.57 -19.61
C VAL A 96 -11.84 11.44 -20.55
N ILE A 97 -12.67 10.40 -20.62
CA ILE A 97 -12.52 9.25 -21.52
C ILE A 97 -13.87 9.02 -22.17
N GLU A 98 -14.02 9.37 -23.45
CA GLU A 98 -15.30 9.31 -24.16
C GLU A 98 -16.38 10.13 -23.40
N ASP A 99 -17.44 9.48 -22.97
CA ASP A 99 -18.55 10.10 -22.21
C ASP A 99 -18.40 9.97 -20.68
N LEU A 100 -17.23 9.59 -20.19
CA LEU A 100 -16.91 9.46 -18.78
C LEU A 100 -15.92 10.52 -18.33
N ALA A 101 -16.18 11.16 -17.19
CA ALA A 101 -15.21 12.01 -16.51
C ALA A 101 -14.97 11.48 -15.08
N VAL A 102 -13.70 11.31 -14.73
CA VAL A 102 -13.27 10.91 -13.40
C VAL A 102 -12.40 12.01 -12.84
N GLY A 103 -12.83 12.63 -11.76
CA GLY A 103 -12.07 13.65 -11.04
C GLY A 103 -11.34 13.08 -9.83
N GLU A 104 -10.37 13.83 -9.33
CA GLU A 104 -9.74 13.62 -8.04
C GLU A 104 -10.27 14.63 -7.05
N VAL A 105 -10.46 14.24 -5.79
CA VAL A 105 -10.83 15.17 -4.72
C VAL A 105 -9.57 15.82 -4.18
N ALA A 106 -9.52 17.15 -4.14
CA ALA A 106 -8.40 17.88 -3.55
C ALA A 106 -8.62 18.04 -2.01
N PRO A 107 -7.52 18.07 -1.18
CA PRO A 107 -6.15 17.89 -1.61
C PRO A 107 -5.78 16.42 -1.73
N PRO A 108 -5.10 16.00 -2.77
CA PRO A 108 -4.49 14.69 -2.80
C PRO A 108 -3.41 14.64 -1.74
N THR A 109 -3.47 13.71 -0.81
CA THR A 109 -2.29 13.35 -0.03
C THR A 109 -1.31 12.64 -0.96
N GLU A 110 -0.02 12.93 -0.86
CA GLU A 110 1.04 12.45 -1.77
C GLU A 110 1.10 10.90 -1.96
N SER A 111 0.27 10.15 -1.26
CA SER A 111 0.33 8.70 -1.22
C SER A 111 -0.93 7.96 -1.67
N GLN A 112 -2.04 8.64 -1.98
CA GLN A 112 -3.29 7.95 -2.35
C GLN A 112 -4.06 8.71 -3.43
N PHE A 113 -4.51 8.00 -4.47
CA PHE A 113 -5.56 8.49 -5.35
C PHE A 113 -6.87 8.58 -4.55
N GLN A 114 -7.32 9.78 -4.30
CA GLN A 114 -8.69 10.01 -3.85
C GLN A 114 -9.55 10.28 -5.08
N PHE A 115 -10.20 9.24 -5.56
CA PHE A 115 -11.13 9.40 -6.65
C PHE A 115 -12.38 10.13 -6.17
N GLY A 116 -12.69 11.22 -6.83
CA GLY A 116 -13.96 11.92 -6.68
C GLY A 116 -15.11 11.18 -7.39
N PRO A 117 -16.25 11.84 -7.45
CA PRO A 117 -17.42 11.35 -8.16
C PRO A 117 -17.12 11.09 -9.65
N ILE A 118 -17.84 10.12 -10.20
CA ILE A 118 -17.82 9.85 -11.63
C ILE A 118 -18.98 10.57 -12.29
N LEU A 119 -18.69 11.26 -13.38
CA LEU A 119 -19.66 11.93 -14.22
C LEU A 119 -19.79 11.21 -15.55
N ILE A 120 -20.99 11.22 -16.12
CA ILE A 120 -21.25 10.72 -17.48
C ILE A 120 -21.87 11.84 -18.31
N ARG A 121 -21.58 11.87 -19.60
CA ARG A 121 -22.21 12.80 -20.54
C ARG A 121 -23.49 12.17 -21.09
N GLU A 122 -24.64 12.79 -20.77
CA GLU A 122 -25.95 12.44 -21.27
C GLU A 122 -26.57 13.68 -21.92
N ASP A 123 -27.03 13.57 -23.14
CA ASP A 123 -27.64 14.69 -23.91
C ASP A 123 -26.75 15.95 -23.96
N GLY A 124 -25.43 15.75 -24.07
CA GLY A 124 -24.45 16.85 -24.12
C GLY A 124 -24.12 17.47 -22.77
N GLN A 125 -24.73 17.04 -21.67
CA GLN A 125 -24.52 17.56 -20.33
C GLN A 125 -23.84 16.54 -19.44
N TRP A 126 -22.96 16.98 -18.56
CA TRP A 126 -22.36 16.15 -17.54
C TRP A 126 -23.33 15.88 -16.42
N ARG A 127 -23.57 14.58 -16.12
CA ARG A 127 -24.44 14.08 -15.06
C ARG A 127 -23.65 13.30 -14.04
N TYR A 128 -24.04 13.43 -12.78
CA TYR A 128 -23.39 12.75 -11.67
C TYR A 128 -23.89 11.32 -11.50
N ARG A 129 -22.97 10.37 -11.39
CA ARG A 129 -23.27 8.96 -11.09
C ARG A 129 -23.18 8.70 -9.58
N TYR A 130 -24.30 8.86 -8.91
CA TYR A 130 -24.41 8.66 -7.45
C TYR A 130 -23.90 7.28 -7.02
N GLU A 131 -24.31 6.22 -7.72
CA GLU A 131 -23.92 4.84 -7.45
C GLU A 131 -22.40 4.62 -7.52
N SER A 132 -21.65 5.54 -8.10
CA SER A 132 -20.19 5.46 -8.16
C SER A 132 -19.49 5.66 -6.81
N LEU A 133 -20.16 6.28 -5.85
CA LEU A 133 -19.61 6.49 -4.50
C LEU A 133 -19.95 5.35 -3.52
N ILE A 134 -20.96 4.53 -3.82
CA ILE A 134 -21.45 3.51 -2.88
C ILE A 134 -20.33 2.57 -2.40
N PRO A 135 -19.41 2.06 -3.26
CA PRO A 135 -18.32 1.23 -2.79
C PRO A 135 -17.39 1.93 -1.79
N ASP A 136 -17.08 3.21 -2.01
CA ASP A 136 -16.15 3.97 -1.15
C ASP A 136 -16.81 4.31 0.19
N VAL A 137 -18.05 4.79 0.16
CA VAL A 137 -18.86 5.07 1.36
C VAL A 137 -19.01 3.80 2.20
N SER A 138 -19.33 2.68 1.56
CA SER A 138 -19.47 1.40 2.24
C SER A 138 -18.17 0.92 2.87
N ALA A 139 -17.04 1.02 2.16
CA ALA A 139 -15.73 0.63 2.69
C ALA A 139 -15.34 1.50 3.90
N TYR A 140 -15.59 2.80 3.85
CA TYR A 140 -15.37 3.71 4.98
C TYR A 140 -16.24 3.34 6.18
N MET A 141 -17.52 3.07 5.97
CA MET A 141 -18.45 2.64 7.02
C MET A 141 -18.04 1.33 7.64
N ASP A 142 -17.71 0.31 6.83
CA ASP A 142 -17.30 -1.00 7.28
C ASP A 142 -16.01 -0.93 8.11
N GLN A 143 -15.07 -0.06 7.72
CA GLN A 143 -13.87 0.21 8.50
C GLN A 143 -14.19 0.85 9.86
N THR A 144 -15.05 1.86 9.86
CA THR A 144 -15.50 2.55 11.09
C THR A 144 -16.21 1.56 12.03
N PHE A 145 -17.09 0.73 11.48
CA PHE A 145 -17.79 -0.31 12.21
C PHE A 145 -16.85 -1.33 12.86
N LYS A 146 -15.85 -1.76 12.10
CA LYS A 146 -14.81 -2.67 12.60
C LYS A 146 -13.97 -2.04 13.73
N GLN A 147 -13.62 -0.77 13.61
CA GLN A 147 -12.85 -0.05 14.63
C GLN A 147 -13.65 0.18 15.92
N ALA A 148 -14.96 0.37 15.82
CA ALA A 148 -15.84 0.53 16.97
C ALA A 148 -15.97 -0.74 17.84
N GLY A 149 -15.57 -1.91 17.31
CA GLY A 149 -15.63 -3.18 18.04
C GLY A 149 -17.03 -3.67 18.40
N LEU A 150 -18.05 -3.02 17.83
CA LEU A 150 -19.46 -3.37 18.00
C LEU A 150 -19.88 -4.37 16.92
N GLY A 151 -20.77 -5.28 17.24
CA GLY A 151 -21.34 -6.17 16.22
C GLY A 151 -22.11 -5.40 15.15
N GLU A 152 -22.20 -5.98 13.93
CA GLU A 152 -22.80 -5.34 12.75
C GLU A 152 -24.21 -4.75 13.00
N VAL A 153 -25.07 -5.51 13.70
CA VAL A 153 -26.44 -5.07 14.05
C VAL A 153 -26.41 -3.81 14.91
N ARG A 154 -25.60 -3.80 15.98
CA ARG A 154 -25.53 -2.65 16.88
C ARG A 154 -24.96 -1.40 16.20
N THR A 155 -23.99 -1.59 15.34
CA THR A 155 -23.40 -0.47 14.60
C THR A 155 -24.36 0.11 13.58
N MET A 156 -25.15 -0.75 12.94
CA MET A 156 -26.21 -0.31 12.02
C MET A 156 -27.30 0.48 12.76
N GLU A 157 -27.74 0.01 13.93
CA GLU A 157 -28.69 0.75 14.78
C GLU A 157 -28.18 2.14 15.15
N LEU A 158 -26.91 2.26 15.54
CA LEU A 158 -26.31 3.55 15.88
C LEU A 158 -26.22 4.48 14.67
N ALA A 159 -25.86 3.96 13.50
CA ALA A 159 -25.82 4.74 12.27
C ALA A 159 -27.24 5.26 11.88
N LEU A 160 -28.25 4.41 12.02
CA LEU A 160 -29.64 4.80 11.77
C LEU A 160 -30.13 5.84 12.78
N ALA A 161 -29.81 5.67 14.08
CA ALA A 161 -30.16 6.63 15.12
C ALA A 161 -29.58 8.02 14.82
N GLY A 162 -28.30 8.08 14.40
CA GLY A 162 -27.65 9.34 14.03
C GLY A 162 -28.27 10.03 12.82
N LEU A 163 -28.76 9.26 11.84
CA LEU A 163 -29.37 9.81 10.63
C LEU A 163 -30.85 10.19 10.82
N LEU A 164 -31.52 9.57 11.77
CA LEU A 164 -32.94 9.87 12.09
C LEU A 164 -33.08 10.93 13.19
N GLU A 165 -31.97 11.32 13.83
CA GLU A 165 -31.98 12.22 15.02
C GLU A 165 -32.91 11.74 16.14
N ASP A 166 -33.16 10.42 16.22
CA ASP A 166 -34.08 9.76 17.14
C ASP A 166 -33.59 8.33 17.48
N GLU A 167 -34.31 7.64 18.36
CA GLU A 167 -34.05 6.24 18.64
C GLU A 167 -34.21 5.38 17.36
N ALA A 168 -33.17 4.60 17.02
CA ALA A 168 -33.23 3.70 15.87
C ALA A 168 -34.36 2.68 16.05
N PRO A 169 -35.19 2.43 15.03
CA PRO A 169 -36.13 1.32 15.04
C PRO A 169 -35.37 -0.02 15.21
N SER A 170 -35.98 -0.95 15.93
CA SER A 170 -35.41 -2.29 16.10
C SER A 170 -35.08 -2.93 14.74
N MET A 171 -33.87 -3.43 14.57
CA MET A 171 -33.45 -4.13 13.36
C MET A 171 -34.35 -5.33 13.04
N VAL A 172 -34.97 -5.95 14.05
CA VAL A 172 -35.94 -7.05 13.85
C VAL A 172 -37.16 -6.57 13.06
N LEU A 173 -37.59 -5.31 13.26
CA LEU A 173 -38.69 -4.71 12.50
C LEU A 173 -38.24 -4.30 11.09
N LEU A 174 -37.06 -3.72 10.98
CA LEU A 174 -36.49 -3.28 9.69
C LEU A 174 -36.10 -4.45 8.78
N ASP A 175 -35.80 -5.61 9.33
CA ASP A 175 -35.52 -6.83 8.56
C ASP A 175 -36.80 -7.48 7.99
N ARG A 176 -38.00 -7.11 8.45
CA ARG A 176 -39.23 -7.64 7.87
C ARG A 176 -39.44 -7.11 6.47
N THR A 177 -39.80 -7.99 5.55
CA THR A 177 -40.21 -7.63 4.18
C THR A 177 -41.58 -6.94 4.25
N PRO A 178 -41.72 -5.65 3.90
CA PRO A 178 -43.00 -4.94 4.04
C PRO A 178 -44.09 -5.49 3.12
N MET A 179 -43.74 -5.89 1.90
CA MET A 179 -44.66 -6.43 0.89
C MET A 179 -44.21 -7.79 0.42
N ASP A 180 -45.05 -8.81 0.50
CA ASP A 180 -44.74 -10.17 0.04
C ASP A 180 -45.04 -10.34 -1.44
N ASP A 181 -44.01 -10.31 -2.28
CA ASP A 181 -44.09 -10.55 -3.73
C ASP A 181 -42.86 -11.33 -4.21
N ALA A 182 -43.05 -12.62 -4.48
CA ALA A 182 -41.97 -13.52 -4.90
C ALA A 182 -41.43 -13.17 -6.30
N ALA A 183 -42.25 -12.65 -7.20
CA ALA A 183 -41.79 -12.25 -8.53
C ALA A 183 -40.89 -11.01 -8.44
N MET A 184 -41.25 -10.06 -7.59
CA MET A 184 -40.40 -8.90 -7.35
C MET A 184 -39.08 -9.28 -6.70
N ARG A 185 -39.05 -10.22 -5.75
CA ARG A 185 -37.78 -10.73 -5.17
C ARG A 185 -36.87 -11.38 -6.20
N THR A 186 -37.44 -12.13 -7.14
CA THR A 186 -36.66 -12.70 -8.25
C THR A 186 -36.08 -11.61 -9.14
N ARG A 187 -36.91 -10.62 -9.52
CA ARG A 187 -36.50 -9.49 -10.35
C ARG A 187 -35.39 -8.66 -9.71
N LEU A 188 -35.39 -8.50 -8.38
CA LEU A 188 -34.30 -7.81 -7.65
C LEU A 188 -32.95 -8.49 -7.83
N ASN A 189 -32.89 -9.83 -7.90
CA ASN A 189 -31.65 -10.53 -8.17
C ASN A 189 -31.16 -10.30 -9.63
N GLU A 190 -32.08 -10.21 -10.58
CA GLU A 190 -31.76 -9.97 -12.01
C GLU A 190 -31.31 -8.51 -12.24
N SER A 191 -31.86 -7.56 -11.47
CA SER A 191 -31.55 -6.13 -11.56
C SER A 191 -30.46 -5.68 -10.58
N TRP A 192 -29.67 -6.61 -10.01
CA TRP A 192 -28.64 -6.28 -9.03
C TRP A 192 -27.60 -5.32 -9.62
N PRO A 193 -27.32 -4.18 -8.96
CA PRO A 193 -26.38 -3.20 -9.47
C PRO A 193 -24.94 -3.77 -9.61
N ASP A 194 -24.24 -3.32 -10.63
CA ASP A 194 -22.83 -3.65 -10.81
C ASP A 194 -21.93 -2.74 -9.95
N TYR A 195 -21.78 -3.08 -8.70
CA TYR A 195 -20.94 -2.35 -7.75
C TYR A 195 -19.44 -2.37 -8.06
N ALA A 196 -19.00 -3.19 -9.01
CA ALA A 196 -17.62 -3.19 -9.49
C ALA A 196 -17.39 -2.18 -10.63
N ALA A 197 -18.43 -1.66 -11.26
CA ALA A 197 -18.30 -0.71 -12.36
C ALA A 197 -17.48 0.54 -12.00
N PRO A 198 -17.66 1.20 -10.84
CA PRO A 198 -16.87 2.38 -10.46
C PRO A 198 -15.37 2.10 -10.44
N PHE A 199 -14.95 0.95 -9.94
CA PHE A 199 -13.53 0.55 -9.95
C PHE A 199 -12.99 0.38 -11.37
N ARG A 200 -13.79 -0.22 -12.29
CA ARG A 200 -13.36 -0.36 -13.70
C ARG A 200 -13.23 1.00 -14.39
N TRP A 201 -14.12 1.96 -14.12
CA TRP A 201 -14.03 3.30 -14.70
C TRP A 201 -12.81 4.05 -14.18
N ARG A 202 -12.56 4.02 -12.86
CA ARG A 202 -11.37 4.62 -12.25
C ARG A 202 -10.09 4.01 -12.81
N LEU A 203 -10.07 2.69 -12.98
CA LEU A 203 -8.93 1.99 -13.55
C LEU A 203 -8.67 2.40 -15.01
N ARG A 204 -9.73 2.59 -15.82
CA ARG A 204 -9.58 3.15 -17.17
C ARG A 204 -8.99 4.56 -17.14
N ALA A 205 -9.39 5.41 -16.17
CA ALA A 205 -8.83 6.74 -16.00
C ALA A 205 -7.35 6.70 -15.61
N VAL A 206 -6.97 5.84 -14.67
CA VAL A 206 -5.56 5.62 -14.29
C VAL A 206 -4.75 5.17 -15.50
N ARG A 207 -5.24 4.18 -16.25
CA ARG A 207 -4.57 3.70 -17.45
C ARG A 207 -4.41 4.80 -18.50
N SER A 208 -5.46 5.58 -18.78
CA SER A 208 -5.41 6.69 -19.73
C SER A 208 -4.37 7.76 -19.33
N LYS A 209 -4.29 8.10 -18.03
CA LYS A 209 -3.24 9.01 -17.52
C LYS A 209 -1.84 8.40 -17.65
N ALA A 210 -1.69 7.11 -17.38
CA ALA A 210 -0.41 6.41 -17.53
C ALA A 210 0.06 6.44 -19.00
N GLU A 211 -0.86 6.18 -19.94
CA GLU A 211 -0.60 6.28 -21.38
C GLU A 211 -0.26 7.70 -21.83
N ALA A 212 -0.83 8.71 -21.17
CA ALA A 212 -0.51 10.14 -21.39
C ALA A 212 0.81 10.58 -20.74
N GLY A 213 1.50 9.72 -19.99
CA GLY A 213 2.82 10.01 -19.42
C GLY A 213 2.81 10.46 -17.96
N ASP A 214 1.66 10.43 -17.26
CA ASP A 214 1.62 10.74 -15.82
C ASP A 214 2.38 9.66 -15.02
N ALA A 215 3.48 10.07 -14.38
CA ALA A 215 4.40 9.15 -13.71
C ALA A 215 3.76 8.44 -12.50
N PHE A 216 2.83 9.10 -11.80
CA PHE A 216 2.13 8.48 -10.69
C PHE A 216 1.09 7.45 -11.16
N ALA A 217 0.37 7.75 -12.23
CA ALA A 217 -0.55 6.80 -12.85
C ALA A 217 0.19 5.59 -13.43
N GLN A 218 1.36 5.80 -14.07
CA GLN A 218 2.24 4.74 -14.54
C GLN A 218 2.71 3.84 -13.38
N PHE A 219 3.09 4.43 -12.24
CA PHE A 219 3.44 3.69 -11.03
C PHE A 219 2.25 2.86 -10.52
N ALA A 220 1.08 3.49 -10.35
CA ALA A 220 -0.10 2.82 -9.80
C ALA A 220 -0.57 1.65 -10.70
N TYR A 221 -0.64 1.89 -12.01
CA TYR A 221 -1.04 0.87 -12.97
C TYR A 221 -0.01 -0.26 -13.09
N GLY A 222 1.27 0.10 -13.14
CA GLY A 222 2.39 -0.83 -13.19
C GLY A 222 2.47 -1.72 -11.94
N ALA A 223 2.30 -1.14 -10.75
CA ALA A 223 2.29 -1.89 -9.49
C ALA A 223 1.12 -2.89 -9.42
N LEU A 224 -0.08 -2.50 -9.88
CA LEU A 224 -1.24 -3.39 -9.96
C LEU A 224 -1.00 -4.57 -10.91
N GLN A 225 -0.46 -4.31 -12.10
CA GLN A 225 -0.14 -5.37 -13.06
C GLN A 225 0.98 -6.29 -12.57
N TYR A 226 2.03 -5.72 -11.98
CA TYR A 226 3.18 -6.48 -11.47
C TYR A 226 2.78 -7.41 -10.32
N SER A 227 2.06 -6.87 -9.33
CA SER A 227 1.64 -7.65 -8.15
C SER A 227 0.47 -8.62 -8.43
N GLY A 228 -0.43 -8.27 -9.34
CA GLY A 228 -1.70 -8.95 -9.53
C GLY A 228 -2.70 -8.66 -8.41
N GLY A 229 -2.62 -7.49 -7.77
CA GLY A 229 -3.46 -7.12 -6.62
C GLY A 229 -4.96 -7.05 -6.91
N LEU A 230 -5.36 -6.92 -8.18
CA LEU A 230 -6.76 -6.92 -8.62
C LEU A 230 -6.98 -7.89 -9.80
N PRO A 231 -6.83 -9.20 -9.61
CA PRO A 231 -6.73 -10.18 -10.70
C PRO A 231 -7.96 -10.25 -11.58
N GLN A 232 -9.15 -9.91 -11.07
CA GLN A 232 -10.39 -9.91 -11.83
C GLN A 232 -10.54 -8.67 -12.75
N MET A 233 -9.78 -7.60 -12.48
CA MET A 233 -9.86 -6.32 -13.22
C MET A 233 -8.58 -6.02 -13.98
N VAL A 234 -7.44 -6.35 -13.40
CA VAL A 234 -6.11 -6.18 -13.98
C VAL A 234 -5.41 -7.53 -13.89
N PRO A 235 -5.39 -8.31 -14.98
CA PRO A 235 -4.64 -9.55 -15.00
C PRO A 235 -3.18 -9.32 -14.67
N LYS A 236 -2.60 -10.20 -13.85
CA LYS A 236 -1.18 -10.13 -13.53
C LYS A 236 -0.35 -10.26 -14.79
N ASN A 237 0.51 -9.29 -15.02
CA ASN A 237 1.48 -9.27 -16.12
C ASN A 237 2.75 -8.59 -15.62
N THR A 238 3.69 -9.38 -15.10
CA THR A 238 4.94 -8.85 -14.50
C THR A 238 5.78 -8.09 -15.51
N THR A 239 5.86 -8.57 -16.75
CA THR A 239 6.65 -7.92 -17.81
C THR A 239 6.10 -6.52 -18.16
N GLU A 240 4.80 -6.41 -18.40
CA GLU A 240 4.17 -5.12 -18.69
C GLU A 240 4.16 -4.20 -17.47
N GLY A 241 3.87 -4.76 -16.28
CA GLY A 241 3.90 -4.04 -15.02
C GLY A 241 5.27 -3.44 -14.72
N LEU A 242 6.35 -4.22 -14.94
CA LEU A 242 7.72 -3.73 -14.81
C LEU A 242 8.01 -2.61 -15.81
N ALA A 243 7.61 -2.75 -17.07
CA ALA A 243 7.80 -1.70 -18.08
C ALA A 243 7.13 -0.37 -17.69
N TRP A 244 5.94 -0.41 -17.06
CA TRP A 244 5.29 0.77 -16.51
C TRP A 244 6.04 1.35 -15.30
N LEU A 245 6.57 0.51 -14.40
CA LEU A 245 7.38 0.95 -13.26
C LEU A 245 8.67 1.63 -13.71
N GLU A 246 9.34 1.11 -14.76
CA GLU A 246 10.52 1.72 -15.36
C GLU A 246 10.20 3.12 -15.93
N LYS A 247 9.11 3.26 -16.70
CA LYS A 247 8.64 4.57 -17.22
C LYS A 247 8.33 5.55 -16.09
N ALA A 248 7.61 5.09 -15.06
CA ALA A 248 7.30 5.91 -13.90
C ALA A 248 8.57 6.39 -13.16
N SER A 249 9.56 5.51 -13.03
CA SER A 249 10.88 5.84 -12.47
C SER A 249 11.59 6.91 -13.31
N GLU A 250 11.58 6.79 -14.62
CA GLU A 250 12.14 7.77 -15.55
C GLU A 250 11.41 9.11 -15.47
N GLY A 251 10.10 9.08 -15.26
CA GLY A 251 9.26 10.24 -14.97
C GLY A 251 9.45 10.86 -13.58
N GLY A 252 10.40 10.34 -12.77
CA GLY A 252 10.75 10.89 -11.45
C GLY A 252 9.95 10.34 -10.28
N GLN A 253 9.12 9.30 -10.48
CA GLN A 253 8.37 8.70 -9.39
C GLN A 253 9.28 7.81 -8.53
N ALA A 254 9.58 8.28 -7.30
CA ALA A 254 10.57 7.65 -6.41
C ALA A 254 10.20 6.23 -5.99
N LYS A 255 8.93 5.97 -5.65
CA LYS A 255 8.46 4.63 -5.26
C LYS A 255 8.55 3.65 -6.44
N ALA A 256 8.28 4.12 -7.66
CA ALA A 256 8.44 3.31 -8.86
C ALA A 256 9.91 2.94 -9.09
N ALA A 257 10.83 3.89 -8.86
CA ALA A 257 12.25 3.66 -8.97
C ALA A 257 12.73 2.54 -8.02
N TRP A 258 12.28 2.56 -6.78
CA TRP A 258 12.59 1.51 -5.81
C TRP A 258 12.01 0.17 -6.24
N LEU A 259 10.71 0.10 -6.57
CA LEU A 259 10.08 -1.15 -6.99
C LEU A 259 10.68 -1.72 -8.28
N ALA A 260 10.98 -0.87 -9.27
CA ALA A 260 11.64 -1.32 -10.50
C ALA A 260 13.02 -1.91 -10.21
N SER A 261 13.81 -1.28 -9.32
CA SER A 261 15.14 -1.80 -8.98
C SER A 261 15.07 -3.19 -8.32
N ILE A 262 14.11 -3.41 -7.41
CA ILE A 262 13.88 -4.71 -6.78
C ILE A 262 13.43 -5.73 -7.83
N ALA A 263 12.40 -5.40 -8.60
CA ALA A 263 11.80 -6.31 -9.57
C ALA A 263 12.83 -6.79 -10.62
N ILE A 264 13.62 -5.88 -11.19
CA ILE A 264 14.66 -6.22 -12.15
C ILE A 264 15.69 -7.16 -11.52
N THR A 265 16.12 -6.86 -10.29
CA THR A 265 17.13 -7.64 -9.61
C THR A 265 16.64 -9.04 -9.26
N GLU A 266 15.43 -9.17 -8.75
CA GLU A 266 14.80 -10.45 -8.39
C GLU A 266 14.51 -11.32 -9.62
N GLU A 267 13.89 -10.76 -10.67
CA GLU A 267 13.63 -11.48 -11.93
C GLU A 267 14.91 -11.96 -12.59
N GLY A 268 15.96 -11.15 -12.55
CA GLY A 268 17.29 -11.48 -13.04
C GLY A 268 18.11 -12.36 -12.07
N ARG A 269 17.51 -12.88 -10.99
CA ARG A 269 18.14 -13.75 -9.98
C ARG A 269 19.45 -13.18 -9.43
N TYR A 270 19.50 -11.87 -9.26
CA TYR A 270 20.68 -11.16 -8.77
C TYR A 270 21.93 -11.31 -9.65
N SER A 271 21.76 -11.52 -10.96
CA SER A 271 22.85 -11.50 -11.92
C SER A 271 23.46 -10.09 -12.06
N ASP A 272 24.73 -10.02 -12.45
CA ASP A 272 25.41 -8.74 -12.64
C ASP A 272 24.72 -7.88 -13.71
N ASP A 273 24.24 -8.46 -14.78
CA ASP A 273 23.47 -7.75 -15.83
C ASP A 273 22.16 -7.15 -15.28
N ALA A 274 21.43 -7.93 -14.46
CA ALA A 274 20.22 -7.45 -13.83
C ALA A 274 20.49 -6.31 -12.84
N MET A 275 21.52 -6.44 -12.01
CA MET A 275 21.93 -5.40 -11.08
C MET A 275 22.43 -4.14 -11.82
N GLN A 276 23.11 -4.28 -12.94
CA GLN A 276 23.55 -3.17 -13.78
C GLN A 276 22.34 -2.44 -14.40
N ARG A 277 21.35 -3.18 -14.89
CA ARG A 277 20.09 -2.61 -15.39
C ARG A 277 19.27 -1.91 -14.27
N ALA A 278 19.26 -2.47 -13.05
CA ALA A 278 18.57 -1.92 -11.89
C ALA A 278 19.23 -0.65 -11.32
N LEU A 279 20.56 -0.50 -11.51
CA LEU A 279 21.34 0.58 -10.87
C LEU A 279 20.83 2.01 -11.12
N PRO A 280 20.41 2.43 -12.33
CA PRO A 280 19.84 3.76 -12.53
C PRO A 280 18.59 4.02 -11.68
N HIS A 281 17.72 3.02 -11.55
CA HIS A 281 16.51 3.10 -10.74
C HIS A 281 16.86 3.13 -9.25
N LEU A 282 17.77 2.29 -8.79
CA LEU A 282 18.27 2.29 -7.42
C LEU A 282 18.86 3.65 -7.02
N LYS A 283 19.67 4.25 -7.88
CA LYS A 283 20.25 5.59 -7.65
C LYS A 283 19.17 6.66 -7.52
N ARG A 284 18.14 6.63 -8.36
CA ARG A 284 17.01 7.57 -8.26
C ARG A 284 16.26 7.41 -6.94
N ALA A 285 15.97 6.16 -6.55
CA ALA A 285 15.28 5.87 -5.28
C ALA A 285 16.09 6.36 -4.07
N ALA A 286 17.40 6.06 -4.05
CA ALA A 286 18.31 6.48 -2.99
C ALA A 286 18.47 8.01 -2.93
N ALA A 287 18.57 8.70 -4.08
CA ALA A 287 18.69 10.16 -4.13
C ALA A 287 17.47 10.88 -3.55
N GLN A 288 16.28 10.28 -3.70
CA GLN A 288 15.02 10.84 -3.21
C GLN A 288 14.65 10.37 -1.78
N GLY A 289 15.46 9.48 -1.19
CA GLY A 289 15.26 9.01 0.19
C GLY A 289 13.92 8.29 0.42
N VAL A 290 13.37 7.67 -0.61
CA VAL A 290 12.02 7.08 -0.57
C VAL A 290 11.92 5.89 0.37
N ASP A 291 13.01 5.15 0.50
CA ASP A 291 13.12 3.98 1.38
C ASP A 291 14.56 3.86 1.90
N PRO A 292 14.77 3.78 3.22
CA PRO A 292 16.11 3.60 3.79
C PRO A 292 16.83 2.35 3.27
N GLN A 293 16.09 1.33 2.83
CA GLN A 293 16.66 0.12 2.26
C GLN A 293 17.30 0.36 0.89
N ALA A 294 16.80 1.33 0.10
CA ALA A 294 17.44 1.72 -1.17
C ALA A 294 18.86 2.28 -0.92
N LEU A 295 19.02 3.07 0.15
CA LEU A 295 20.32 3.60 0.56
C LEU A 295 21.28 2.48 0.98
N LEU A 296 20.82 1.52 1.79
CA LEU A 296 21.62 0.36 2.18
C LEU A 296 22.01 -0.52 0.99
N THR A 297 21.08 -0.74 0.06
CA THR A 297 21.37 -1.52 -1.14
C THR A 297 22.44 -0.84 -2.00
N LEU A 298 22.38 0.49 -2.11
CA LEU A 298 23.41 1.26 -2.83
C LEU A 298 24.76 1.22 -2.09
N ALA A 299 24.77 1.28 -0.76
CA ALA A 299 25.94 1.09 0.07
C ALA A 299 26.59 -0.27 -0.20
N GLN A 300 25.80 -1.35 -0.26
CA GLN A 300 26.28 -2.68 -0.59
C GLN A 300 26.85 -2.76 -2.01
N TYR A 301 26.23 -2.08 -2.99
CA TYR A 301 26.75 -2.05 -4.36
C TYR A 301 28.14 -1.42 -4.44
N HIS A 302 28.39 -0.32 -3.71
CA HIS A 302 29.71 0.29 -3.59
C HIS A 302 30.69 -0.60 -2.83
N HIS A 303 30.27 -1.20 -1.71
CA HIS A 303 31.12 -2.07 -0.91
C HIS A 303 31.59 -3.30 -1.67
N ASP A 304 30.68 -3.96 -2.37
CA ASP A 304 30.93 -5.23 -3.04
C ASP A 304 31.36 -5.10 -4.50
N GLY A 305 31.28 -3.89 -5.06
CA GLY A 305 31.57 -3.67 -6.48
C GLY A 305 30.55 -4.32 -7.40
N LEU A 306 29.25 -4.19 -7.08
CA LEU A 306 28.16 -4.75 -7.86
C LEU A 306 27.79 -3.87 -9.05
N ALA A 307 27.07 -4.44 -10.02
CA ALA A 307 26.56 -3.71 -11.18
C ALA A 307 27.66 -2.97 -11.99
N GLY A 308 28.87 -3.51 -12.05
CA GLY A 308 30.00 -2.88 -12.73
C GLY A 308 30.62 -1.68 -12.01
N MET A 309 30.20 -1.40 -10.78
CA MET A 309 30.78 -0.32 -9.97
C MET A 309 32.16 -0.71 -9.41
N ALA A 310 33.04 0.26 -9.27
CA ALA A 310 34.26 0.07 -8.52
C ALA A 310 33.94 -0.11 -7.02
N ARG A 311 34.70 -0.97 -6.35
CA ARG A 311 34.63 -1.13 -4.88
C ARG A 311 35.14 0.12 -4.20
N ASP A 312 34.29 0.70 -3.34
CA ASP A 312 34.60 1.93 -2.62
C ASP A 312 33.94 1.90 -1.25
N CYS A 313 34.75 1.66 -0.21
CA CYS A 313 34.25 1.58 1.16
C CYS A 313 33.88 2.95 1.73
N HIS A 314 34.51 4.04 1.27
CA HIS A 314 34.12 5.38 1.71
C HIS A 314 32.70 5.72 1.19
N GLN A 315 32.46 5.52 -0.11
CA GLN A 315 31.10 5.70 -0.66
C GLN A 315 30.09 4.76 -0.01
N ALA A 316 30.46 3.50 0.24
CA ALA A 316 29.58 2.56 0.93
C ALA A 316 29.21 3.04 2.33
N GLU A 317 30.19 3.56 3.08
CA GLU A 317 29.95 4.11 4.43
C GLU A 317 29.07 5.37 4.39
N GLU A 318 29.30 6.29 3.45
CA GLU A 318 28.49 7.48 3.27
C GLU A 318 27.00 7.14 3.00
N TRP A 319 26.74 6.18 2.12
CA TRP A 319 25.36 5.72 1.86
C TRP A 319 24.75 5.00 3.05
N ALA A 320 25.53 4.19 3.77
CA ALA A 320 25.06 3.52 4.98
C ALA A 320 24.80 4.52 6.13
N ALA A 321 25.58 5.59 6.23
CA ALA A 321 25.34 6.67 7.19
C ALA A 321 24.02 7.40 6.90
N ARG A 322 23.75 7.73 5.64
CA ARG A 322 22.47 8.31 5.21
C ARG A 322 21.29 7.38 5.49
N ALA A 323 21.49 6.06 5.31
CA ALA A 323 20.48 5.07 5.65
C ALA A 323 20.20 5.03 7.17
N GLU A 324 21.22 5.18 8.00
CA GLU A 324 21.07 5.27 9.45
C GLU A 324 20.28 6.54 9.86
N GLU A 325 20.61 7.69 9.28
CA GLU A 325 19.88 8.94 9.49
C GLU A 325 18.40 8.83 9.06
N ALA A 326 18.15 8.08 8.00
CA ALA A 326 16.80 7.77 7.52
C ALA A 326 16.08 6.69 8.34
N GLY A 327 16.70 6.12 9.38
CA GLY A 327 16.09 5.18 10.31
C GLY A 327 16.18 3.69 9.91
N ALA A 328 17.07 3.32 8.99
CA ALA A 328 17.31 1.91 8.67
C ALA A 328 17.94 1.17 9.86
N LYS A 329 17.25 0.18 10.40
CA LYS A 329 17.67 -0.53 11.63
C LYS A 329 19.04 -1.22 11.51
N GLN A 330 19.37 -1.75 10.32
CA GLN A 330 20.63 -2.45 10.07
C GLN A 330 21.80 -1.53 9.72
N ALA A 331 21.54 -0.25 9.45
CA ALA A 331 22.53 0.64 8.87
C ALA A 331 23.79 0.81 9.75
N ARG A 332 23.62 0.94 11.06
CA ARG A 332 24.77 1.03 11.99
C ARG A 332 25.65 -0.23 11.94
N ASN A 333 25.04 -1.40 11.89
CA ASN A 333 25.76 -2.64 11.75
C ASN A 333 26.58 -2.70 10.44
N GLU A 334 25.97 -2.27 9.33
CA GLU A 334 26.64 -2.22 8.02
C GLU A 334 27.80 -1.22 8.03
N ARG A 335 27.63 -0.04 8.62
CA ARG A 335 28.72 0.95 8.78
C ARG A 335 29.92 0.36 9.53
N VAL A 336 29.66 -0.26 10.69
CA VAL A 336 30.71 -0.89 11.50
C VAL A 336 31.41 -2.00 10.71
N TRP A 337 30.63 -2.84 9.99
CA TRP A 337 31.18 -3.91 9.17
C TRP A 337 32.05 -3.38 8.03
N ILE A 338 31.59 -2.40 7.26
CA ILE A 338 32.32 -1.77 6.15
C ILE A 338 33.67 -1.22 6.66
N LEU A 339 33.62 -0.39 7.70
CA LEU A 339 34.81 0.28 8.25
C LEU A 339 35.83 -0.71 8.86
N ALA A 340 35.33 -1.79 9.52
CA ALA A 340 36.19 -2.78 10.17
C ALA A 340 36.86 -3.74 9.19
N THR A 341 36.17 -4.11 8.09
CA THR A 341 36.57 -5.22 7.24
C THR A 341 37.01 -4.81 5.84
N CYS A 342 36.95 -3.54 5.48
CA CYS A 342 37.27 -2.99 4.16
C CYS A 342 38.68 -3.47 3.69
N PRO A 343 38.76 -4.11 2.53
CA PRO A 343 40.09 -4.52 1.98
C PRO A 343 40.65 -3.51 0.98
N VAL A 344 39.94 -2.42 0.67
CA VAL A 344 40.45 -1.40 -0.25
C VAL A 344 41.58 -0.63 0.43
N PRO A 345 42.77 -0.56 -0.15
CA PRO A 345 43.90 0.11 0.46
C PRO A 345 43.60 1.57 0.81
N GLY A 346 43.85 1.95 2.06
CA GLY A 346 43.67 3.34 2.53
C GLY A 346 42.22 3.71 2.90
N GLN A 347 41.24 2.80 2.72
CA GLN A 347 39.83 3.09 3.02
C GLN A 347 39.31 2.40 4.29
N ARG A 348 40.12 1.63 4.98
CA ARG A 348 39.75 0.96 6.21
C ARG A 348 39.92 1.90 7.41
N GLU A 349 38.88 2.05 8.21
CA GLU A 349 38.84 2.98 9.34
C GLU A 349 38.51 2.23 10.65
N ALA A 350 39.44 1.39 11.12
CA ALA A 350 39.23 0.53 12.28
C ALA A 350 38.84 1.28 13.56
N ALA A 351 39.46 2.41 13.83
CA ALA A 351 39.16 3.23 15.02
C ALA A 351 37.71 3.75 15.00
N ARG A 352 37.25 4.23 13.83
CA ARG A 352 35.87 4.71 13.66
C ARG A 352 34.86 3.57 13.75
N ALA A 353 35.21 2.38 13.22
CA ALA A 353 34.39 1.19 13.39
C ALA A 353 34.15 0.85 14.85
N LEU A 354 35.20 0.93 15.68
CA LEU A 354 35.11 0.65 17.12
C LEU A 354 34.29 1.73 17.85
N GLU A 355 34.45 3.00 17.49
CA GLU A 355 33.66 4.09 18.03
C GLU A 355 32.15 3.84 17.79
N LEU A 356 31.73 3.56 16.56
CA LEU A 356 30.34 3.25 16.22
C LEU A 356 29.85 1.97 16.91
N ALA A 357 30.73 0.99 17.12
CA ALA A 357 30.39 -0.27 17.78
C ALA A 357 30.19 -0.13 19.31
N GLN A 358 30.64 0.96 19.97
CA GLN A 358 30.53 1.12 21.42
C GLN A 358 29.08 1.00 21.91
N PHE A 359 28.14 1.60 21.21
CA PHE A 359 26.73 1.47 21.54
C PHE A 359 26.23 0.01 21.49
N MET A 360 26.72 -0.76 20.53
CA MET A 360 26.39 -2.17 20.37
C MET A 360 27.06 -3.01 21.47
N ILE A 361 28.32 -2.74 21.80
CA ILE A 361 29.08 -3.43 22.85
C ILE A 361 28.38 -3.32 24.22
N GLN A 362 27.86 -2.13 24.56
CA GLN A 362 27.14 -1.88 25.81
C GLN A 362 25.84 -2.67 25.89
N ARG A 363 25.27 -3.05 24.78
CA ARG A 363 23.97 -3.77 24.66
C ARG A 363 24.10 -5.19 24.14
N LYS A 364 25.24 -5.85 24.36
CA LYS A 364 25.61 -7.16 23.79
C LYS A 364 24.53 -8.23 23.93
N ASP A 365 23.77 -8.22 25.04
CA ASP A 365 22.76 -9.24 25.33
C ASP A 365 21.52 -9.09 24.42
N GLU A 366 21.26 -7.88 23.92
CA GLU A 366 20.17 -7.58 23.01
C GLU A 366 20.51 -7.85 21.52
N LEU A 367 21.80 -8.00 21.21
CA LEU A 367 22.28 -8.15 19.83
C LEU A 367 21.96 -9.54 19.25
N GLY A 368 21.62 -9.55 17.97
CA GLY A 368 21.60 -10.76 17.16
C GLY A 368 23.01 -11.29 16.82
N TRP A 369 23.06 -12.46 16.22
CA TRP A 369 24.35 -13.08 15.89
C TRP A 369 25.15 -12.32 14.83
N HIS A 370 24.48 -11.63 13.88
CA HIS A 370 25.16 -10.80 12.85
C HIS A 370 25.85 -9.60 13.49
N GLU A 371 25.17 -8.93 14.41
CA GLU A 371 25.69 -7.75 15.09
C GLU A 371 26.86 -8.10 16.00
N LEU A 372 26.78 -9.23 16.70
CA LEU A 372 27.89 -9.75 17.51
C LEU A 372 29.12 -10.10 16.66
N ASP A 373 28.92 -10.68 15.46
CA ASP A 373 29.97 -10.99 14.49
C ASP A 373 30.65 -9.70 13.96
N THR A 374 29.85 -8.66 13.73
CA THR A 374 30.32 -7.33 13.30
C THR A 374 31.14 -6.64 14.41
N VAL A 375 30.64 -6.66 15.64
CA VAL A 375 31.36 -6.11 16.82
C VAL A 375 32.69 -6.86 17.02
N ALA A 376 32.71 -8.18 16.92
CA ALA A 376 33.95 -8.97 17.00
C ALA A 376 34.96 -8.55 15.95
N SER A 377 34.50 -8.23 14.74
CA SER A 377 35.40 -7.77 13.64
C SER A 377 35.96 -6.37 13.93
N ALA A 378 35.16 -5.45 14.51
CA ALA A 378 35.63 -4.11 14.90
C ALA A 378 36.64 -4.16 16.05
N LEU A 379 36.41 -5.00 17.06
CA LEU A 379 37.34 -5.23 18.17
C LEU A 379 38.66 -5.79 17.67
N ALA A 380 38.63 -6.83 16.81
CA ALA A 380 39.83 -7.45 16.23
C ALA A 380 40.62 -6.47 15.36
N ALA A 381 39.91 -5.63 14.58
CA ALA A 381 40.55 -4.59 13.74
C ALA A 381 41.33 -3.56 14.56
N ASN A 382 40.98 -3.39 15.83
CA ASN A 382 41.66 -2.51 16.79
C ASN A 382 42.61 -3.25 17.75
N GLY A 383 42.87 -4.54 17.52
CA GLY A 383 43.82 -5.35 18.29
C GLY A 383 43.29 -5.93 19.59
N ASP A 384 42.02 -5.69 19.94
CA ASP A 384 41.40 -6.33 21.13
C ASP A 384 40.89 -7.73 20.77
N PHE A 385 41.85 -8.63 20.59
CA PHE A 385 41.54 -10.01 20.24
C PHE A 385 40.88 -10.78 21.39
N THR A 386 41.08 -10.37 22.64
CA THR A 386 40.45 -11.00 23.79
C THR A 386 38.94 -10.84 23.74
N GLN A 387 38.47 -9.62 23.59
CA GLN A 387 37.03 -9.36 23.45
C GLN A 387 36.48 -9.87 22.12
N ALA A 388 37.22 -9.72 21.01
CA ALA A 388 36.82 -10.23 19.71
C ALA A 388 36.49 -11.72 19.74
N VAL A 389 37.30 -12.55 20.41
CA VAL A 389 37.07 -13.98 20.60
C VAL A 389 35.82 -14.26 21.37
N GLN A 390 35.51 -13.47 22.43
CA GLN A 390 34.28 -13.62 23.24
C GLN A 390 33.02 -13.29 22.44
N PHE A 391 33.02 -12.16 21.74
CA PHE A 391 31.88 -11.75 20.89
C PHE A 391 31.67 -12.73 19.74
N GLN A 392 32.73 -13.20 19.10
CA GLN A 392 32.64 -14.16 18.01
C GLN A 392 32.12 -15.53 18.45
N ALA A 393 32.53 -15.98 19.64
CA ALA A 393 31.99 -17.22 20.22
C ALA A 393 30.52 -17.13 20.53
N LEU A 394 30.08 -16.04 21.14
CA LEU A 394 28.65 -15.76 21.41
C LEU A 394 27.84 -15.64 20.11
N ALA A 395 28.37 -15.00 19.08
CA ALA A 395 27.75 -14.92 17.76
C ALA A 395 27.50 -16.30 17.17
N ILE A 396 28.50 -17.21 17.26
CA ILE A 396 28.35 -18.59 16.77
C ILE A 396 27.29 -19.36 17.57
N GLU A 397 27.24 -19.19 18.88
CA GLU A 397 26.24 -19.80 19.75
C GLU A 397 24.84 -19.37 19.34
N LYS A 398 24.59 -18.04 19.33
CA LYS A 398 23.27 -17.49 18.93
C LYS A 398 22.87 -17.91 17.51
N MET A 399 23.79 -17.89 16.53
CA MET A 399 23.52 -18.33 15.16
C MET A 399 23.13 -19.81 15.11
N THR A 400 23.76 -20.65 15.93
CA THR A 400 23.46 -22.09 15.96
C THR A 400 22.09 -22.36 16.55
N ALA A 401 21.65 -21.55 17.52
CA ALA A 401 20.33 -21.65 18.18
C ALA A 401 19.21 -20.96 17.39
N ASP A 402 19.53 -20.11 16.39
CA ASP A 402 18.58 -19.34 15.62
C ASP A 402 17.71 -20.26 14.74
N ALA A 403 16.39 -20.30 15.01
CA ALA A 403 15.44 -21.12 14.26
C ALA A 403 15.17 -20.60 12.83
N ASP A 404 15.38 -19.29 12.58
CA ASP A 404 15.14 -18.66 11.29
C ASP A 404 16.28 -18.94 10.30
N VAL A 405 17.43 -19.46 10.77
CA VAL A 405 18.52 -19.89 9.90
C VAL A 405 18.25 -21.29 9.38
N SER A 406 17.95 -21.40 8.09
CA SER A 406 17.68 -22.70 7.45
C SER A 406 18.88 -23.66 7.57
N LYS A 407 18.58 -24.96 7.55
CA LYS A 407 19.62 -26.02 7.69
C LYS A 407 20.71 -25.92 6.62
N GLU A 408 20.31 -25.56 5.40
CA GLU A 408 21.20 -25.42 4.24
C GLU A 408 22.19 -24.25 4.43
N ARG A 409 21.71 -23.13 4.99
CA ARG A 409 22.52 -21.93 5.23
C ARG A 409 23.40 -22.02 6.47
N ARG A 410 22.97 -22.77 7.50
CA ARG A 410 23.64 -22.86 8.82
C ARG A 410 25.08 -23.32 8.72
N GLY A 411 25.33 -24.40 7.99
CA GLY A 411 26.68 -24.97 7.82
C GLY A 411 27.69 -23.98 7.20
N PRO A 412 27.40 -23.40 6.05
CA PRO A 412 28.28 -22.38 5.43
C PRO A 412 28.51 -21.14 6.31
N ILE A 413 27.48 -20.62 7.00
CA ILE A 413 27.61 -19.48 7.91
C ILE A 413 28.55 -19.84 9.06
N GLN A 414 28.30 -20.97 9.72
CA GLN A 414 29.10 -21.43 10.86
C GLN A 414 30.58 -21.62 10.48
N LYS A 415 30.82 -22.16 9.29
CA LYS A 415 32.22 -22.35 8.76
C LYS A 415 32.95 -21.01 8.66
N ARG A 416 32.31 -19.98 8.08
CA ARG A 416 32.90 -18.63 7.96
C ARG A 416 33.17 -17.99 9.32
N MET A 417 32.19 -18.06 10.24
CA MET A 417 32.33 -17.51 11.59
C MET A 417 33.42 -18.20 12.39
N LYS A 418 33.54 -19.54 12.30
CA LYS A 418 34.64 -20.29 12.92
C LYS A 418 36.00 -19.94 12.32
N ALA A 419 36.09 -19.66 11.02
CA ALA A 419 37.33 -19.21 10.38
C ALA A 419 37.78 -17.84 10.93
N ARG A 420 36.84 -16.86 11.12
CA ARG A 420 37.14 -15.59 11.80
C ARG A 420 37.60 -15.80 13.24
N LEU A 421 36.90 -16.63 14.00
CA LEU A 421 37.28 -16.96 15.37
C LEU A 421 38.71 -17.52 15.44
N GLY A 422 39.11 -18.38 14.49
CA GLY A 422 40.48 -18.93 14.40
C GLY A 422 41.52 -17.84 14.15
N LYS A 423 41.22 -16.85 13.30
CA LYS A 423 42.07 -15.67 13.09
C LYS A 423 42.24 -14.86 14.39
N TYR A 424 41.15 -14.52 15.07
CA TYR A 424 41.17 -13.73 16.30
C TYR A 424 41.95 -14.44 17.43
N ARG A 425 41.81 -15.77 17.58
CA ARG A 425 42.61 -16.56 18.53
C ARG A 425 44.10 -16.55 18.23
N SER A 426 44.50 -16.34 16.99
CA SER A 426 45.89 -16.23 16.56
C SER A 426 46.41 -14.78 16.49
N GLY A 427 45.69 -13.84 17.06
CA GLY A 427 46.07 -12.42 17.08
C GLY A 427 46.05 -11.78 15.69
N ARG A 428 45.18 -12.25 14.81
CA ARG A 428 45.02 -11.71 13.45
C ARG A 428 43.58 -11.25 13.26
N ASP A 429 43.43 -10.08 12.68
CA ASP A 429 42.14 -9.52 12.33
C ASP A 429 41.56 -10.15 11.04
N TYR A 430 40.36 -9.76 10.72
CA TYR A 430 39.66 -10.16 9.51
C TYR A 430 39.54 -8.98 8.55
N VAL A 431 40.03 -9.18 7.35
CA VAL A 431 39.80 -8.31 6.20
C VAL A 431 39.01 -9.11 5.19
N LEU A 432 38.02 -8.48 4.57
CA LEU A 432 37.14 -9.13 3.61
C LEU A 432 37.93 -9.62 2.39
N ASP A 433 37.73 -10.87 2.00
CA ASP A 433 38.33 -11.42 0.81
C ASP A 433 37.35 -11.41 -0.37
N TYR A 434 37.48 -10.40 -1.23
CA TYR A 434 36.64 -10.28 -2.40
C TYR A 434 36.76 -11.41 -3.40
N ARG A 435 37.92 -12.07 -3.48
CA ARG A 435 38.08 -13.23 -4.38
C ARG A 435 37.13 -14.35 -4.00
N ALA A 436 37.01 -14.62 -2.70
CA ALA A 436 36.08 -15.62 -2.19
C ALA A 436 34.61 -15.23 -2.46
N ILE A 437 34.30 -13.94 -2.47
CA ILE A 437 32.95 -13.44 -2.81
C ILE A 437 32.72 -13.60 -4.32
N ASP A 438 33.67 -13.22 -5.16
CA ASP A 438 33.54 -13.29 -6.61
C ASP A 438 33.43 -14.75 -7.08
N GLU A 439 34.21 -15.67 -6.48
CA GLU A 439 34.10 -17.12 -6.71
C GLU A 439 32.73 -17.68 -6.29
N MET A 440 32.19 -17.24 -5.15
CA MET A 440 30.84 -17.66 -4.72
C MET A 440 29.76 -17.17 -5.66
N ARG A 441 29.93 -15.99 -6.27
CA ARG A 441 28.98 -15.44 -7.27
C ARG A 441 29.09 -16.21 -8.59
N ALA A 442 30.27 -16.43 -9.08
CA ALA A 442 30.52 -17.21 -10.31
C ALA A 442 29.92 -18.63 -10.23
N ASN A 443 29.92 -19.23 -9.03
CA ASN A 443 29.35 -20.56 -8.81
C ASN A 443 27.81 -20.58 -8.56
N ARG A 444 27.14 -19.40 -8.54
CA ARG A 444 25.68 -19.31 -8.46
C ARG A 444 24.98 -19.13 -9.83
N LEU A 445 25.80 -18.87 -10.86
CA LEU A 445 25.40 -18.85 -12.28
C LEU A 445 25.56 -20.25 -12.88
#